data_12b8bc90b0d6ffc515ce17cda7fce14b
#
_entry.id   12b8bc90b0d6ffc515ce17cda7fce14b
#
_cell.length_a   1.000
_cell.length_b   1.000
_cell.length_c   1.000
_cell.angle_alpha   90.00
_cell.angle_beta   90.00
_cell.angle_gamma   90.00
#
_symmetry.space_group_name_H-M   'P 1'
#
loop_
_entity.id
_entity.type
_entity.pdbx_description
1 polymer ?
#
loop_
_entity_poly.entity_id
_entity_poly.type
_entity_poly.pdbx_seq_one_letter_code
_entity_poly.pdbx_strand_id
1 'polypeptide(L)'
;PLSEVENPAVFSDLGAGIGQFVWSPECAEVRAQPYQLVVRAEDNNNQVTLMDLETVQIRVIAPAVEVQEATPAGNSVIVEWSTHTCLDDLPDWKVEQGTYLIYRRIDSLEWSPGSCETGIPESIGFDLIAQVDGLSNTVWVDSSTLSYGATYCYRIVTEWPGSGESLASDPICATIAKDVPVMTKVSVESTE
;
A
#
# COMPACT_ATOMS: atom_id res chain seq x y z
N PRO A 1 15.17 19.42 7.65
CA PRO A 1 16.34 18.54 7.83
C PRO A 1 15.95 17.30 8.64
N LEU A 2 16.70 16.17 8.48
CA LEU A 2 16.48 14.93 9.25
C LEU A 2 16.68 15.06 10.77
N SER A 3 17.22 16.18 11.21
CA SER A 3 17.37 16.56 12.63
C SER A 3 16.13 17.25 13.22
N GLU A 4 15.15 17.61 12.41
CA GLU A 4 13.95 18.38 12.81
C GLU A 4 12.66 17.55 12.68
N VAL A 5 12.79 16.29 12.28
CA VAL A 5 11.66 15.33 12.26
C VAL A 5 11.39 14.81 13.68
N GLU A 6 10.19 14.26 13.90
CA GLU A 6 9.77 13.78 15.21
C GLU A 6 10.71 12.67 15.73
N ASN A 7 11.18 11.77 14.86
CA ASN A 7 12.22 10.79 15.14
C ASN A 7 13.52 11.18 14.44
N PRO A 8 14.39 11.97 15.07
CA PRO A 8 15.58 12.49 14.42
C PRO A 8 16.59 11.39 14.13
N ALA A 9 17.21 11.51 12.95
CA ALA A 9 18.30 10.63 12.57
C ALA A 9 19.56 10.91 13.42
N VAL A 10 20.31 9.86 13.71
CA VAL A 10 21.56 9.92 14.46
C VAL A 10 22.73 9.55 13.56
N PHE A 11 23.76 10.38 13.56
CA PHE A 11 25.04 10.07 12.94
C PHE A 11 26.10 9.92 14.02
N SER A 12 26.86 8.82 13.97
CA SER A 12 27.94 8.51 14.90
C SER A 12 29.23 8.28 14.13
N ASP A 13 30.29 8.96 14.55
CA ASP A 13 31.65 8.67 14.11
C ASP A 13 32.20 7.49 14.92
N LEU A 14 32.49 6.38 14.26
CA LEU A 14 33.04 5.16 14.90
C LEU A 14 34.58 5.15 14.87
N GLY A 15 35.21 6.20 14.35
CA GLY A 15 36.66 6.29 14.16
C GLY A 15 37.17 5.54 12.92
N ALA A 16 38.47 5.68 12.65
CA ALA A 16 39.13 5.04 11.50
C ALA A 16 38.47 5.35 10.13
N GLY A 17 37.79 6.51 9.99
CA GLY A 17 37.10 6.89 8.77
C GLY A 17 35.76 6.18 8.55
N ILE A 18 35.18 5.59 9.59
CA ILE A 18 33.87 4.93 9.55
C ILE A 18 32.84 5.78 10.26
N GLY A 19 31.78 6.18 9.54
CA GLY A 19 30.59 6.81 10.10
C GLY A 19 29.38 5.88 10.02
N GLN A 20 28.49 5.95 11.00
CA GLN A 20 27.24 5.23 11.02
C GLN A 20 26.07 6.21 11.07
N PHE A 21 25.15 6.06 10.12
CA PHE A 21 23.86 6.73 10.11
C PHE A 21 22.78 5.75 10.54
N VAL A 22 21.95 6.15 11.50
CA VAL A 22 20.79 5.37 11.98
C VAL A 22 19.58 6.27 11.99
N TRP A 23 18.50 5.80 11.37
CA TRP A 23 17.20 6.46 11.40
C TRP A 23 16.08 5.42 11.36
N SER A 24 15.08 5.61 12.22
CA SER A 24 13.87 4.78 12.30
C SER A 24 12.65 5.66 12.02
N PRO A 25 12.31 5.88 10.74
CA PRO A 25 11.16 6.70 10.40
C PRO A 25 9.85 6.04 10.79
N GLU A 26 8.86 6.84 11.18
CA GLU A 26 7.49 6.44 11.49
C GLU A 26 6.51 7.03 10.46
N CYS A 27 5.22 6.89 10.71
CA CYS A 27 4.20 7.35 9.76
C CYS A 27 4.20 8.86 9.52
N ALA A 28 4.62 9.65 10.52
CA ALA A 28 4.74 11.10 10.37
C ALA A 28 5.77 11.53 9.32
N GLU A 29 6.79 10.70 9.08
CA GLU A 29 7.85 10.95 8.11
C GLU A 29 7.54 10.45 6.70
N VAL A 30 6.40 9.76 6.50
CA VAL A 30 5.98 9.30 5.17
C VAL A 30 5.69 10.50 4.26
N ARG A 31 6.38 10.54 3.11
CA ARG A 31 6.17 11.59 2.11
C ARG A 31 6.61 11.19 0.71
N ALA A 32 5.96 11.80 -0.29
CA ALA A 32 6.27 11.57 -1.71
C ALA A 32 7.70 11.99 -2.08
N GLN A 33 8.19 13.09 -1.49
CA GLN A 33 9.53 13.60 -1.77
C GLN A 33 10.59 12.91 -0.90
N PRO A 34 11.70 12.47 -1.48
CA PRO A 34 12.77 11.85 -0.71
C PRO A 34 13.44 12.84 0.26
N TYR A 35 13.91 12.32 1.37
CA TYR A 35 14.85 13.00 2.23
C TYR A 35 16.24 12.95 1.61
N GLN A 36 17.02 14.01 1.83
CA GLN A 36 18.41 14.08 1.38
C GLN A 36 19.34 14.05 2.58
N LEU A 37 20.25 13.09 2.57
CA LEU A 37 21.36 12.99 3.51
C LEU A 37 22.63 13.36 2.75
N VAL A 38 23.32 14.40 3.18
CA VAL A 38 24.64 14.76 2.65
C VAL A 38 25.70 14.31 3.65
N VAL A 39 26.56 13.41 3.23
CA VAL A 39 27.70 12.94 4.00
C VAL A 39 28.95 13.66 3.51
N ARG A 40 29.70 14.22 4.44
CA ARG A 40 30.98 14.91 4.16
C ARG A 40 32.11 14.11 4.80
N ALA A 41 33.08 13.75 4.01
CA ALA A 41 34.34 13.15 4.46
C ALA A 41 35.48 14.12 4.26
N GLU A 42 36.35 14.24 5.26
CA GLU A 42 37.55 15.08 5.22
C GLU A 42 38.77 14.27 5.64
N ASP A 43 39.89 14.48 5.01
CA ASP A 43 41.15 13.92 5.46
C ASP A 43 41.76 14.80 6.58
N ASN A 44 42.69 14.23 7.33
CA ASN A 44 43.40 14.91 8.42
C ASN A 44 44.72 15.54 7.97
N ASN A 45 44.85 15.88 6.67
CA ASN A 45 46.09 16.48 6.17
C ASN A 45 46.21 17.94 6.58
N ASN A 46 47.25 18.29 7.32
CA ASN A 46 47.47 19.64 7.84
C ASN A 46 47.93 20.65 6.77
N GLN A 47 48.30 20.23 5.56
CA GLN A 47 48.78 21.10 4.50
C GLN A 47 47.69 21.41 3.48
N VAL A 48 46.96 20.41 3.04
CA VAL A 48 45.84 20.53 2.11
C VAL A 48 44.77 19.52 2.56
N THR A 49 43.64 20.01 3.06
CA THR A 49 42.51 19.17 3.42
C THR A 49 41.75 18.79 2.15
N LEU A 50 41.65 17.52 1.87
CA LEU A 50 40.79 16.98 0.84
C LEU A 50 39.41 16.71 1.43
N MET A 51 38.38 17.04 0.67
CA MET A 51 36.98 16.92 1.07
C MET A 51 36.21 16.21 -0.04
N ASP A 52 35.37 15.28 0.36
CA ASP A 52 34.40 14.63 -0.51
C ASP A 52 32.99 14.75 0.05
N LEU A 53 32.00 14.90 -0.83
CA LEU A 53 30.61 15.07 -0.50
C LEU A 53 29.78 14.05 -1.25
N GLU A 54 29.03 13.21 -0.52
CA GLU A 54 28.11 12.24 -1.11
C GLU A 54 26.68 12.56 -0.68
N THR A 55 25.73 12.46 -1.61
CA THR A 55 24.31 12.68 -1.34
C THR A 55 23.53 11.39 -1.49
N VAL A 56 22.89 10.97 -0.39
CA VAL A 56 22.00 9.81 -0.33
C VAL A 56 20.54 10.30 -0.29
N GLN A 57 19.70 9.71 -1.15
CA GLN A 57 18.26 9.94 -1.12
C GLN A 57 17.56 8.81 -0.37
N ILE A 58 16.75 9.17 0.62
CA ILE A 58 15.98 8.23 1.44
C ILE A 58 14.49 8.48 1.19
N ARG A 59 13.78 7.47 0.70
CA ARG A 59 12.32 7.51 0.56
C ARG A 59 11.69 6.78 1.73
N VAL A 60 10.76 7.44 2.42
CA VAL A 60 9.91 6.84 3.45
C VAL A 60 8.52 6.70 2.82
N ILE A 61 8.09 5.46 2.64
CA ILE A 61 6.83 5.11 1.98
C ILE A 61 5.88 4.48 2.98
N ALA A 62 4.59 4.69 2.78
CA ALA A 62 3.56 4.11 3.62
C ALA A 62 3.51 2.58 3.45
N PRO A 63 3.33 1.81 4.52
CA PRO A 63 3.10 0.38 4.43
C PRO A 63 1.80 0.07 3.70
N ALA A 64 1.66 -1.17 3.24
CA ALA A 64 0.42 -1.66 2.66
C ALA A 64 -0.67 -1.78 3.74
N VAL A 65 -1.92 -1.55 3.35
CA VAL A 65 -3.07 -1.91 4.18
C VAL A 65 -3.32 -3.42 4.10
N GLU A 66 -3.80 -4.02 5.19
CA GLU A 66 -4.16 -5.44 5.22
C GLU A 66 -5.59 -5.62 4.72
N VAL A 67 -5.77 -6.34 3.61
CA VAL A 67 -7.09 -6.72 3.11
C VAL A 67 -7.54 -7.99 3.83
N GLN A 68 -8.74 -7.94 4.43
CA GLN A 68 -9.24 -8.99 5.30
C GLN A 68 -10.13 -9.99 4.57
N GLU A 69 -11.11 -9.49 3.81
CA GLU A 69 -12.11 -10.34 3.17
C GLU A 69 -12.60 -9.75 1.84
N ALA A 70 -12.95 -10.65 0.92
CA ALA A 70 -13.71 -10.32 -0.29
C ALA A 70 -14.88 -11.30 -0.40
N THR A 71 -16.09 -10.84 -0.03
CA THR A 71 -17.28 -11.67 0.10
C THR A 71 -18.22 -11.46 -1.07
N PRO A 72 -18.54 -12.51 -1.86
CA PRO A 72 -19.54 -12.43 -2.92
C PRO A 72 -20.94 -12.17 -2.35
N ALA A 73 -21.67 -11.22 -2.93
CA ALA A 73 -23.05 -10.87 -2.57
C ALA A 73 -23.90 -10.75 -3.83
N GLY A 74 -24.45 -11.85 -4.31
CA GLY A 74 -25.13 -11.91 -5.60
C GLY A 74 -24.16 -11.69 -6.76
N ASN A 75 -24.33 -10.59 -7.51
CA ASN A 75 -23.40 -10.19 -8.57
C ASN A 75 -22.50 -9.01 -8.16
N SER A 76 -22.30 -8.83 -6.87
CA SER A 76 -21.42 -7.83 -6.26
C SER A 76 -20.38 -8.51 -5.38
N VAL A 77 -19.33 -7.79 -4.99
CA VAL A 77 -18.35 -8.23 -4.01
C VAL A 77 -18.20 -7.16 -2.93
N ILE A 78 -18.29 -7.56 -1.66
CA ILE A 78 -17.96 -6.72 -0.52
C ILE A 78 -16.47 -6.93 -0.24
N VAL A 79 -15.68 -5.87 -0.26
CA VAL A 79 -14.26 -5.88 0.06
C VAL A 79 -14.04 -5.17 1.39
N GLU A 80 -13.39 -5.84 2.33
CA GLU A 80 -13.13 -5.33 3.66
C GLU A 80 -11.62 -5.34 3.96
N TRP A 81 -11.15 -4.32 4.65
CA TRP A 81 -9.74 -4.18 5.04
C TRP A 81 -9.62 -3.61 6.46
N SER A 82 -8.44 -3.75 7.06
CA SER A 82 -8.14 -3.15 8.35
C SER A 82 -7.94 -1.63 8.21
N THR A 83 -8.08 -0.91 9.31
CA THR A 83 -7.61 0.47 9.36
C THR A 83 -6.11 0.52 9.05
N HIS A 84 -5.70 1.54 8.31
CA HIS A 84 -4.28 1.71 7.99
C HIS A 84 -3.45 1.90 9.28
N THR A 85 -2.29 1.26 9.36
CA THR A 85 -1.44 1.28 10.57
C THR A 85 -0.95 2.67 10.96
N CYS A 86 -0.92 3.60 10.02
CA CYS A 86 -0.56 5.00 10.26
C CYS A 86 -1.72 5.87 10.76
N LEU A 87 -2.93 5.34 10.90
CA LEU A 87 -4.12 6.16 11.18
C LEU A 87 -3.96 7.00 12.44
N ASP A 88 -3.44 6.40 13.52
CA ASP A 88 -3.29 7.05 14.81
C ASP A 88 -2.15 8.08 14.87
N ASP A 89 -1.20 8.00 13.92
CA ASP A 89 -0.04 8.90 13.83
C ASP A 89 -0.30 10.10 12.90
N LEU A 90 -1.42 10.08 12.18
CA LEU A 90 -1.77 11.13 11.23
C LEU A 90 -2.72 12.15 11.89
N PRO A 91 -2.56 13.46 11.60
CA PRO A 91 -3.53 14.46 12.03
C PRO A 91 -4.87 14.25 11.32
N ASP A 92 -5.97 14.59 11.99
CA ASP A 92 -7.35 14.38 11.53
C ASP A 92 -7.59 14.80 10.09
N TRP A 93 -7.05 15.95 9.68
CA TRP A 93 -7.23 16.46 8.31
C TRP A 93 -6.59 15.58 7.24
N LYS A 94 -5.48 14.89 7.55
CA LYS A 94 -4.88 13.90 6.63
C LYS A 94 -5.68 12.62 6.60
N VAL A 95 -6.24 12.20 7.72
CA VAL A 95 -7.15 11.05 7.79
C VAL A 95 -8.40 11.30 6.97
N GLU A 96 -9.00 12.47 7.08
CA GLU A 96 -10.21 12.85 6.33
C GLU A 96 -9.96 13.01 4.82
N GLN A 97 -8.79 13.55 4.44
CA GLN A 97 -8.41 13.76 3.03
C GLN A 97 -7.61 12.59 2.42
N GLY A 98 -7.32 11.58 3.21
CA GLY A 98 -6.70 10.37 2.70
C GLY A 98 -7.70 9.52 1.91
N THR A 99 -7.20 8.68 1.03
CA THR A 99 -8.01 7.92 0.08
C THR A 99 -7.47 6.50 -0.06
N TYR A 100 -8.35 5.54 -0.13
CA TYR A 100 -8.04 4.18 -0.58
C TYR A 100 -8.33 4.06 -2.08
N LEU A 101 -7.34 3.64 -2.84
CA LEU A 101 -7.43 3.34 -4.26
C LEU A 101 -7.68 1.83 -4.41
N ILE A 102 -8.86 1.48 -4.92
CA ILE A 102 -9.28 0.08 -5.06
C ILE A 102 -9.01 -0.37 -6.50
N TYR A 103 -8.16 -1.35 -6.62
CA TYR A 103 -7.79 -1.95 -7.89
C TYR A 103 -8.39 -3.34 -8.03
N ARG A 104 -8.81 -3.70 -9.24
CA ARG A 104 -9.41 -5.00 -9.55
C ARG A 104 -8.78 -5.62 -10.79
N ARG A 105 -8.69 -6.94 -10.77
CA ARG A 105 -8.30 -7.76 -11.91
C ARG A 105 -9.18 -9.00 -12.00
N ILE A 106 -9.38 -9.54 -13.20
CA ILE A 106 -9.95 -10.88 -13.40
C ILE A 106 -8.81 -11.88 -13.27
N ASP A 107 -9.06 -12.93 -12.50
CA ASP A 107 -8.11 -13.97 -12.10
C ASP A 107 -6.91 -13.48 -11.28
N SER A 108 -6.32 -14.41 -10.54
CA SER A 108 -5.17 -14.14 -9.68
C SER A 108 -3.90 -13.91 -10.48
N LEU A 109 -3.02 -13.11 -9.94
CA LEU A 109 -1.67 -12.91 -10.43
C LEU A 109 -0.70 -12.94 -9.25
N GLU A 110 0.30 -13.80 -9.33
CA GLU A 110 1.42 -13.77 -8.39
C GLU A 110 2.35 -12.60 -8.74
N TRP A 111 2.19 -11.54 -7.99
CA TRP A 111 3.05 -10.36 -8.03
C TRP A 111 3.10 -9.76 -6.63
N SER A 112 4.27 -9.35 -6.21
CA SER A 112 4.46 -8.59 -4.97
C SER A 112 5.30 -7.35 -5.28
N PRO A 113 4.94 -6.19 -4.70
CA PRO A 113 5.71 -4.97 -4.93
C PRO A 113 7.14 -5.13 -4.39
N GLY A 114 8.09 -4.55 -5.08
CA GLY A 114 9.43 -4.37 -4.55
C GLY A 114 9.42 -3.45 -3.32
N SER A 115 10.46 -3.51 -2.49
CA SER A 115 10.56 -2.75 -1.23
C SER A 115 10.46 -1.22 -1.41
N CYS A 116 10.64 -0.70 -2.63
CA CYS A 116 10.53 0.73 -2.95
C CYS A 116 9.51 1.01 -4.06
N GLU A 117 8.68 0.03 -4.43
CA GLU A 117 7.69 0.14 -5.48
C GLU A 117 6.33 0.48 -4.87
N THR A 118 5.90 1.72 -5.02
CA THR A 118 4.61 2.22 -4.52
C THR A 118 3.54 2.10 -5.59
N GLY A 119 2.28 1.94 -5.18
CA GLY A 119 1.17 1.78 -6.09
C GLY A 119 1.16 0.43 -6.82
N ILE A 120 0.44 0.38 -7.93
CA ILE A 120 0.36 -0.79 -8.81
C ILE A 120 0.73 -0.37 -10.23
N PRO A 121 1.84 -0.90 -10.82
CA PRO A 121 2.20 -0.60 -12.21
C PRO A 121 1.12 -1.06 -13.19
N GLU A 122 0.85 -0.27 -14.22
CA GLU A 122 -0.14 -0.62 -15.25
C GLU A 122 0.14 -1.98 -15.93
N SER A 123 1.43 -2.35 -16.03
CA SER A 123 1.86 -3.63 -16.62
C SER A 123 1.37 -4.87 -15.86
N ILE A 124 0.95 -4.71 -14.60
CA ILE A 124 0.43 -5.80 -13.76
C ILE A 124 -1.02 -6.14 -14.11
N GLY A 125 -1.73 -5.23 -14.81
CA GLY A 125 -3.08 -5.47 -15.32
C GLY A 125 -4.17 -5.47 -14.25
N PHE A 126 -3.98 -4.67 -13.20
CA PHE A 126 -5.04 -4.27 -12.28
C PHE A 126 -5.57 -2.91 -12.72
N ASP A 127 -6.87 -2.77 -12.81
CA ASP A 127 -7.55 -1.53 -13.14
C ASP A 127 -8.00 -0.82 -11.86
N LEU A 128 -7.75 0.49 -11.76
CA LEU A 128 -8.33 1.32 -10.70
C LEU A 128 -9.83 1.45 -10.94
N ILE A 129 -10.64 0.91 -10.03
CA ILE A 129 -12.10 0.84 -10.19
C ILE A 129 -12.86 1.73 -9.21
N ALA A 130 -12.24 2.13 -8.11
CA ALA A 130 -12.86 3.02 -7.13
C ALA A 130 -11.82 3.77 -6.30
N GLN A 131 -12.29 4.88 -5.73
CA GLN A 131 -11.60 5.65 -4.70
C GLN A 131 -12.55 5.79 -3.51
N VAL A 132 -12.05 5.50 -2.33
CA VAL A 132 -12.81 5.58 -1.07
C VAL A 132 -12.14 6.62 -0.18
N ASP A 133 -12.77 7.78 -0.05
CA ASP A 133 -12.25 8.89 0.72
C ASP A 133 -12.41 8.64 2.23
N GLY A 134 -11.43 9.13 2.99
CA GLY A 134 -11.36 8.99 4.44
C GLY A 134 -10.75 7.66 4.87
N LEU A 135 -9.60 7.72 5.56
CA LEU A 135 -8.86 6.53 6.00
C LEU A 135 -9.54 5.75 7.14
N SER A 136 -10.62 6.29 7.70
CA SER A 136 -11.46 5.57 8.66
C SER A 136 -12.43 4.58 8.01
N ASN A 137 -12.62 4.65 6.69
CA ASN A 137 -13.45 3.70 5.96
C ASN A 137 -12.69 2.40 5.73
N THR A 138 -13.33 1.26 5.98
CA THR A 138 -12.71 -0.06 5.90
C THR A 138 -13.50 -1.06 5.07
N VAL A 139 -14.49 -0.58 4.32
CA VAL A 139 -15.36 -1.42 3.50
C VAL A 139 -15.78 -0.70 2.24
N TRP A 140 -15.85 -1.45 1.15
CA TRP A 140 -16.39 -0.97 -0.12
C TRP A 140 -17.08 -2.10 -0.87
N VAL A 141 -18.07 -1.77 -1.69
CA VAL A 141 -18.86 -2.75 -2.44
C VAL A 141 -18.64 -2.55 -3.94
N ASP A 142 -18.08 -3.55 -4.58
CA ASP A 142 -18.04 -3.63 -6.04
C ASP A 142 -19.43 -4.01 -6.55
N SER A 143 -20.19 -3.01 -6.94
CA SER A 143 -21.53 -3.14 -7.52
C SER A 143 -21.53 -3.04 -9.05
N SER A 144 -20.35 -3.05 -9.68
CA SER A 144 -20.25 -3.12 -11.14
C SER A 144 -20.86 -4.45 -11.64
N THR A 145 -21.17 -4.50 -12.94
CA THR A 145 -21.72 -5.74 -13.52
C THR A 145 -20.66 -6.83 -13.55
N LEU A 146 -20.62 -7.65 -12.50
CA LEU A 146 -19.71 -8.78 -12.39
C LEU A 146 -20.30 -10.03 -13.06
N SER A 147 -19.44 -10.82 -13.70
CA SER A 147 -19.84 -12.03 -14.43
C SER A 147 -19.84 -13.25 -13.50
N TYR A 148 -20.90 -14.03 -13.57
CA TYR A 148 -20.96 -15.32 -12.87
C TYR A 148 -19.89 -16.29 -13.37
N GLY A 149 -19.25 -16.98 -12.45
CA GLY A 149 -18.16 -17.92 -12.73
C GLY A 149 -16.78 -17.28 -12.84
N ALA A 150 -16.69 -15.95 -12.86
CA ALA A 150 -15.43 -15.24 -12.85
C ALA A 150 -14.90 -15.03 -11.42
N THR A 151 -13.59 -15.06 -11.27
CA THR A 151 -12.88 -14.70 -10.05
C THR A 151 -12.34 -13.29 -10.19
N TYR A 152 -12.66 -12.44 -9.24
CA TYR A 152 -12.19 -11.06 -9.16
C TYR A 152 -11.22 -10.92 -8.01
N CYS A 153 -10.05 -10.39 -8.29
CA CYS A 153 -9.01 -10.15 -7.29
C CYS A 153 -8.83 -8.66 -7.09
N TYR A 154 -8.75 -8.24 -5.83
CA TYR A 154 -8.65 -6.85 -5.41
C TYR A 154 -7.33 -6.60 -4.72
N ARG A 155 -6.80 -5.41 -4.92
CA ARG A 155 -5.68 -4.83 -4.17
C ARG A 155 -6.02 -3.40 -3.79
N ILE A 156 -5.47 -2.95 -2.69
CA ILE A 156 -5.70 -1.61 -2.16
C ILE A 156 -4.37 -0.89 -2.03
N VAL A 157 -4.35 0.35 -2.45
CA VAL A 157 -3.26 1.31 -2.24
C VAL A 157 -3.83 2.47 -1.45
N THR A 158 -3.07 3.00 -0.52
CA THR A 158 -3.49 4.13 0.31
C THR A 158 -2.66 5.35 -0.04
N GLU A 159 -3.27 6.52 -0.04
CA GLU A 159 -2.57 7.79 -0.13
C GLU A 159 -3.23 8.84 0.78
N TRP A 160 -2.44 9.82 1.22
CA TRP A 160 -2.93 11.00 1.92
C TRP A 160 -2.11 12.23 1.51
N PRO A 161 -2.57 13.46 1.80
CA PRO A 161 -1.86 14.66 1.38
C PRO A 161 -0.38 14.65 1.77
N GLY A 162 0.47 14.63 0.74
CA GLY A 162 1.93 14.67 0.85
C GLY A 162 2.63 13.31 0.98
N SER A 163 1.91 12.20 1.18
CA SER A 163 2.52 10.86 1.32
C SER A 163 3.01 10.24 0.00
N GLY A 164 2.28 10.48 -1.09
CA GLY A 164 2.32 9.63 -2.26
C GLY A 164 1.63 8.28 -1.99
N GLU A 165 1.64 7.40 -2.95
CA GLU A 165 1.04 6.07 -2.85
C GLU A 165 1.82 5.17 -1.89
N SER A 166 1.08 4.35 -1.12
CA SER A 166 1.64 3.28 -0.28
C SER A 166 2.15 2.09 -1.10
N LEU A 167 2.72 1.12 -0.43
CA LEU A 167 2.84 -0.24 -0.99
C LEU A 167 1.44 -0.79 -1.28
N ALA A 168 1.30 -1.57 -2.36
CA ALA A 168 0.05 -2.28 -2.64
C ALA A 168 -0.18 -3.41 -1.64
N SER A 169 -1.43 -3.60 -1.23
CA SER A 169 -1.83 -4.74 -0.39
C SER A 169 -1.57 -6.08 -1.07
N ASP A 170 -1.58 -7.15 -0.31
CA ASP A 170 -1.73 -8.48 -0.88
C ASP A 170 -3.07 -8.61 -1.62
N PRO A 171 -3.15 -9.47 -2.65
CA PRO A 171 -4.40 -9.68 -3.37
C PRO A 171 -5.39 -10.50 -2.54
N ILE A 172 -6.66 -10.11 -2.59
CA ILE A 172 -7.75 -10.94 -2.10
C ILE A 172 -8.74 -11.20 -3.23
N CYS A 173 -9.22 -12.44 -3.35
CA CYS A 173 -10.03 -12.83 -4.50
C CYS A 173 -11.38 -13.40 -4.07
N ALA A 174 -12.40 -13.10 -4.86
CA ALA A 174 -13.75 -13.64 -4.72
C ALA A 174 -14.25 -14.20 -6.05
N THR A 175 -14.89 -15.36 -6.01
CA THR A 175 -15.52 -15.95 -7.19
C THR A 175 -17.02 -15.73 -7.13
N ILE A 176 -17.61 -15.17 -8.19
CA ILE A 176 -19.05 -14.95 -8.28
C ILE A 176 -19.72 -16.25 -8.69
N ALA A 177 -20.28 -16.97 -7.70
CA ALA A 177 -21.06 -18.16 -7.96
C ALA A 177 -22.47 -17.80 -8.42
N LYS A 178 -23.00 -18.52 -9.39
CA LYS A 178 -24.40 -18.43 -9.74
C LYS A 178 -25.18 -19.42 -8.88
N ASP A 179 -26.00 -18.91 -7.97
CA ASP A 179 -27.00 -19.72 -7.28
C ASP A 179 -28.10 -20.15 -8.26
N VAL A 180 -27.83 -21.20 -9.02
CA VAL A 180 -28.85 -21.85 -9.82
C VAL A 180 -29.41 -22.99 -8.98
N PRO A 181 -30.72 -23.00 -8.67
CA PRO A 181 -31.31 -24.18 -8.05
C PRO A 181 -31.08 -25.38 -8.97
N VAL A 182 -30.27 -26.34 -8.52
CA VAL A 182 -30.06 -27.58 -9.24
C VAL A 182 -31.17 -28.53 -8.84
N MET A 183 -32.03 -28.88 -9.79
CA MET A 183 -33.02 -29.92 -9.59
C MET A 183 -32.31 -31.27 -9.52
N THR A 184 -32.10 -31.80 -8.31
CA THR A 184 -31.35 -33.04 -8.07
C THR A 184 -32.22 -34.30 -8.23
N LYS A 185 -33.57 -34.15 -8.19
CA LYS A 185 -34.51 -35.25 -8.35
C LYS A 185 -35.85 -34.76 -8.87
N VAL A 186 -36.34 -35.40 -9.91
CA VAL A 186 -37.72 -35.32 -10.40
C VAL A 186 -38.39 -36.68 -10.21
N SER A 187 -39.50 -36.76 -9.50
CA SER A 187 -40.33 -37.95 -9.44
C SER A 187 -41.70 -37.63 -10.03
N VAL A 188 -42.21 -38.51 -10.85
CA VAL A 188 -43.59 -38.46 -11.36
C VAL A 188 -44.42 -39.36 -10.45
N GLU A 189 -45.36 -38.78 -9.70
CA GLU A 189 -46.17 -39.54 -8.73
C GLU A 189 -47.39 -40.24 -9.40
N SER A 190 -47.90 -39.77 -10.53
CA SER A 190 -48.92 -40.46 -11.30
C SER A 190 -48.88 -40.07 -12.79
N THR A 191 -49.16 -41.00 -13.65
CA THR A 191 -49.56 -40.81 -15.04
C THR A 191 -50.97 -41.41 -15.16
N GLU A 192 -52.02 -40.61 -15.17
CA GLU A 192 -53.33 -41.00 -15.64
C GLU A 192 -53.44 -40.79 -17.17
#